data_9c082e32ac194d2f25422afad1dd02dc
#
_entry.id   9c082e32ac194d2f25422afad1dd02dc
#
_cell.length_a   1.000
_cell.length_b   1.000
_cell.length_c   1.000
_cell.angle_alpha   90.00
_cell.angle_beta   90.00
_cell.angle_gamma   90.00
#
_symmetry.space_group_name_H-M   'P 1'
#
loop_
_entity.id
_entity.type
_entity.pdbx_description
1 polymer ?
#
loop_
_entity_poly.entity_id
_entity_poly.type
_entity_poly.pdbx_seq_one_letter_code
_entity_poly.pdbx_strand_id
1 'polypeptide(L)'
;MSFIKRMGILCFVFFSCACWGQDDLLGLLQPRVSLNYSLNPHYAHNFSFAQRVLFLNPVNSGIETIHLDLAHFSNFKLPRQRSIGLGIMYRLREPFEGPDQNELRLTQQFNLIHRKHSIRFGHRFRTEQRIFPSLTVHRFRYRFSADGPVQGKKLDPGELYWVGNLEALNSVGKGIRPLYGLRATAWLGYLASDTAKIQVGTEYRRVGLWLEGRPVLFLLSSLILNL
;
A
#
# COMPACT_ATOMS: atom_id res chain seq x y z
N MET A 1 -25.70 -1.92 -23.69
CA MET A 1 -24.47 -2.72 -23.41
C MET A 1 -24.14 -2.56 -21.93
N SER A 2 -24.26 -3.64 -21.15
CA SER A 2 -24.19 -3.63 -19.68
C SER A 2 -22.84 -3.09 -19.18
N PHE A 3 -22.84 -2.34 -18.08
CA PHE A 3 -21.67 -1.80 -17.37
C PHE A 3 -20.59 -2.88 -17.09
N ILE A 4 -21.03 -4.12 -16.80
CA ILE A 4 -20.18 -5.30 -16.60
C ILE A 4 -19.35 -5.63 -17.86
N LYS A 5 -19.92 -5.52 -19.07
CA LYS A 5 -19.17 -5.76 -20.32
C LYS A 5 -18.10 -4.71 -20.57
N ARG A 6 -18.34 -3.44 -20.21
CA ARG A 6 -17.36 -2.35 -20.33
C ARG A 6 -16.23 -2.50 -19.31
N MET A 7 -16.53 -2.95 -18.09
CA MET A 7 -15.53 -3.21 -17.06
C MET A 7 -14.66 -4.43 -17.39
N GLY A 8 -15.25 -5.49 -17.98
CA GLY A 8 -14.51 -6.66 -18.46
C GLY A 8 -13.53 -6.32 -19.58
N ILE A 9 -13.91 -5.45 -20.51
CA ILE A 9 -13.04 -5.00 -21.61
C ILE A 9 -11.90 -4.14 -21.06
N LEU A 10 -12.16 -3.25 -20.08
CA LEU A 10 -11.13 -2.42 -19.47
C LEU A 10 -10.11 -3.27 -18.70
N CYS A 11 -10.56 -4.29 -17.96
CA CYS A 11 -9.68 -5.24 -17.29
C CYS A 11 -8.85 -6.06 -18.28
N PHE A 12 -9.44 -6.47 -19.40
CA PHE A 12 -8.75 -7.26 -20.43
C PHE A 12 -7.68 -6.43 -21.16
N VAL A 13 -7.95 -5.16 -21.46
CA VAL A 13 -6.99 -4.24 -22.08
C VAL A 13 -5.84 -3.93 -21.11
N PHE A 14 -6.11 -3.77 -19.81
CA PHE A 14 -5.04 -3.60 -18.80
C PHE A 14 -4.18 -4.86 -18.67
N PHE A 15 -4.78 -6.04 -18.76
CA PHE A 15 -4.06 -7.31 -18.67
C PHE A 15 -3.20 -7.59 -19.91
N SER A 16 -3.67 -7.23 -21.10
CA SER A 16 -2.92 -7.42 -22.34
C SER A 16 -1.72 -6.45 -22.47
N CYS A 17 -1.81 -5.24 -21.96
CA CYS A 17 -0.66 -4.31 -21.93
C CYS A 17 0.45 -4.74 -20.94
N ALA A 18 0.14 -5.56 -19.95
CA ALA A 18 1.13 -6.08 -18.99
C ALA A 18 1.97 -7.24 -19.59
N CYS A 19 1.58 -7.84 -20.69
CA CYS A 19 2.27 -8.99 -21.30
C CYS A 19 3.47 -8.62 -22.20
N TRP A 20 3.71 -7.34 -22.47
CA TRP A 20 4.79 -6.89 -23.36
C TRP A 20 5.98 -6.36 -22.54
N GLY A 21 6.79 -7.27 -22.00
CA GLY A 21 8.01 -6.92 -21.26
C GLY A 21 8.28 -7.86 -20.07
N GLN A 22 8.16 -9.17 -20.27
CA GLN A 22 8.19 -10.15 -19.18
C GLN A 22 9.59 -10.57 -18.74
N ASP A 23 10.67 -10.21 -19.46
CA ASP A 23 12.01 -10.71 -19.17
C ASP A 23 12.61 -10.18 -17.84
N ASP A 24 12.03 -9.11 -17.26
CA ASP A 24 12.57 -8.46 -16.05
C ASP A 24 11.52 -8.24 -14.92
N LEU A 25 10.34 -8.83 -15.00
CA LEU A 25 9.28 -8.61 -14.02
C LEU A 25 9.54 -9.40 -12.74
N LEU A 26 9.66 -8.70 -11.61
CA LEU A 26 9.67 -9.31 -10.26
C LEU A 26 8.25 -9.44 -9.72
N GLY A 27 7.89 -10.64 -9.26
CA GLY A 27 6.61 -10.93 -8.60
C GLY A 27 6.76 -11.07 -7.09
N LEU A 28 6.01 -10.27 -6.35
CA LEU A 28 6.05 -10.23 -4.89
C LEU A 28 4.67 -10.45 -4.29
N LEU A 29 4.56 -11.33 -3.29
CA LEU A 29 3.37 -11.48 -2.47
C LEU A 29 3.53 -10.67 -1.18
N GLN A 30 2.49 -9.91 -0.79
CA GLN A 30 2.52 -9.12 0.44
C GLN A 30 1.22 -9.25 1.23
N PRO A 31 1.07 -10.31 2.05
CA PRO A 31 0.00 -10.40 3.03
C PRO A 31 0.20 -9.36 4.15
N ARG A 32 -0.94 -8.85 4.67
CA ARG A 32 -0.98 -7.89 5.77
C ARG A 32 -2.15 -8.17 6.68
N VAL A 33 -1.91 -8.03 7.98
CA VAL A 33 -2.96 -7.93 9.00
C VAL A 33 -2.86 -6.56 9.65
N SER A 34 -3.99 -5.89 9.84
CA SER A 34 -4.07 -4.57 10.46
C SER A 34 -5.18 -4.53 11.49
N LEU A 35 -4.87 -4.01 12.66
CA LEU A 35 -5.79 -3.78 13.76
C LEU A 35 -5.92 -2.28 14.00
N ASN A 36 -7.12 -1.74 13.85
CA ASN A 36 -7.47 -0.37 14.19
C ASN A 36 -8.19 -0.38 15.54
N TYR A 37 -7.67 0.36 16.50
CA TYR A 37 -8.25 0.49 17.83
C TYR A 37 -8.54 1.97 18.10
N SER A 38 -9.84 2.31 18.29
CA SER A 38 -10.26 3.69 18.53
C SER A 38 -10.42 3.92 20.05
N LEU A 39 -9.52 4.72 20.65
CA LEU A 39 -9.61 5.09 22.07
C LEU A 39 -10.76 6.09 22.33
N ASN A 40 -10.98 6.99 21.36
CA ASN A 40 -12.04 7.98 21.42
C ASN A 40 -12.36 8.48 19.99
N PRO A 41 -13.39 9.33 19.79
CA PRO A 41 -13.76 9.82 18.46
C PRO A 41 -12.65 10.57 17.71
N HIS A 42 -11.64 11.10 18.42
CA HIS A 42 -10.58 11.93 17.86
C HIS A 42 -9.23 11.21 17.75
N TYR A 43 -9.05 10.07 18.44
CA TYR A 43 -7.76 9.40 18.50
C TYR A 43 -7.88 7.88 18.31
N ALA A 44 -7.06 7.33 17.43
CA ALA A 44 -7.03 5.90 17.16
C ALA A 44 -5.61 5.40 16.92
N HIS A 45 -5.35 4.17 17.32
CA HIS A 45 -4.16 3.42 17.00
C HIS A 45 -4.40 2.51 15.79
N ASN A 46 -3.35 2.28 15.01
CA ASN A 46 -3.31 1.23 14.02
C ASN A 46 -2.03 0.41 14.25
N PHE A 47 -2.19 -0.87 14.47
CA PHE A 47 -1.10 -1.85 14.49
C PHE A 47 -1.16 -2.65 13.20
N SER A 48 -0.03 -2.93 12.59
CA SER A 48 0.00 -3.78 11.41
C SER A 48 1.23 -4.66 11.35
N PHE A 49 1.02 -5.88 10.90
CA PHE A 49 2.05 -6.83 10.52
C PHE A 49 1.94 -7.10 9.02
N ALA A 50 3.05 -7.09 8.31
CA ALA A 50 3.08 -7.46 6.91
C ALA A 50 4.34 -8.26 6.61
N GLN A 51 4.19 -9.29 5.78
CA GLN A 51 5.28 -10.08 5.24
C GLN A 51 5.43 -9.74 3.76
N ARG A 52 6.66 -9.83 3.24
CA ARG A 52 6.91 -9.78 1.80
C ARG A 52 7.68 -10.99 1.36
N VAL A 53 7.14 -11.66 0.37
CA VAL A 53 7.68 -12.90 -0.19
C VAL A 53 7.93 -12.70 -1.67
N LEU A 54 9.12 -13.07 -2.13
CA LEU A 54 9.44 -13.18 -3.54
C LEU A 54 8.94 -14.53 -4.04
N PHE A 55 8.12 -14.56 -5.09
CA PHE A 55 7.58 -15.79 -5.66
C PHE A 55 7.87 -15.92 -7.17
N LEU A 56 8.20 -14.82 -7.84
CA LEU A 56 8.60 -14.81 -9.23
C LEU A 56 9.89 -14.00 -9.35
N ASN A 57 10.99 -14.71 -9.64
CA ASN A 57 12.30 -14.13 -9.91
C ASN A 57 12.81 -14.72 -11.23
N PRO A 58 13.13 -13.90 -12.25
CA PRO A 58 13.68 -14.37 -13.51
C PRO A 58 15.01 -15.14 -13.40
N VAL A 59 15.75 -14.93 -12.30
CA VAL A 59 17.09 -15.49 -12.11
C VAL A 59 17.08 -16.74 -11.23
N ASN A 60 16.20 -16.83 -10.23
CA ASN A 60 16.16 -17.93 -9.27
C ASN A 60 14.73 -18.44 -9.09
N SER A 61 14.55 -19.74 -9.19
CA SER A 61 13.29 -20.41 -8.82
C SER A 61 13.31 -20.70 -7.31
N GLY A 62 12.55 -19.95 -6.53
CA GLY A 62 12.41 -20.16 -5.08
C GLY A 62 11.43 -19.18 -4.45
N ILE A 63 10.85 -19.59 -3.32
CA ILE A 63 10.00 -18.71 -2.49
C ILE A 63 10.88 -18.21 -1.35
N GLU A 64 11.06 -16.90 -1.27
CA GLU A 64 11.95 -16.26 -0.30
C GLU A 64 11.24 -15.15 0.47
N THR A 65 11.37 -15.15 1.80
CA THR A 65 10.87 -14.04 2.62
C THR A 65 11.88 -12.91 2.65
N ILE A 66 11.58 -11.84 1.91
CA ILE A 66 12.47 -10.67 1.82
C ILE A 66 12.42 -9.83 3.10
N HIS A 67 11.24 -9.64 3.71
CA HIS A 67 11.14 -8.91 4.98
C HIS A 67 9.82 -9.10 5.71
N LEU A 68 9.88 -8.80 7.01
CA LEU A 68 8.75 -8.68 7.91
C LEU A 68 8.67 -7.24 8.42
N ASP A 69 7.46 -6.67 8.40
CA ASP A 69 7.18 -5.30 8.85
C ASP A 69 6.26 -5.33 10.06
N LEU A 70 6.69 -4.72 11.16
CA LEU A 70 5.86 -4.40 12.31
C LEU A 70 5.69 -2.89 12.36
N ALA A 71 4.45 -2.40 12.37
CA ALA A 71 4.19 -0.98 12.38
C ALA A 71 3.09 -0.59 13.36
N HIS A 72 3.26 0.57 13.96
CA HIS A 72 2.26 1.25 14.77
C HIS A 72 2.06 2.68 14.27
N PHE A 73 0.81 3.13 14.23
CA PHE A 73 0.43 4.51 13.95
C PHE A 73 -0.51 5.04 15.02
N SER A 74 -0.21 6.24 15.51
CA SER A 74 -1.12 7.09 16.27
C SER A 74 -1.79 8.05 15.31
N ASN A 75 -3.12 8.03 15.23
CA ASN A 75 -3.90 8.83 14.29
C ASN A 75 -4.80 9.79 15.05
N PHE A 76 -4.64 11.09 14.78
CA PHE A 76 -5.44 12.17 15.33
C PHE A 76 -6.42 12.65 14.27
N LYS A 77 -7.71 12.52 14.53
CA LYS A 77 -8.78 12.98 13.65
C LYS A 77 -9.04 14.46 13.92
N LEU A 78 -9.05 15.23 12.84
CA LEU A 78 -9.28 16.67 12.85
C LEU A 78 -10.66 17.00 12.21
N PRO A 79 -11.20 18.19 12.44
CA PRO A 79 -12.41 18.63 11.75
C PRO A 79 -12.28 18.56 10.22
N ARG A 80 -13.43 18.55 9.52
CA ARG A 80 -13.53 18.55 8.06
C ARG A 80 -12.83 17.34 7.40
N GLN A 81 -12.97 16.14 7.99
CA GLN A 81 -12.46 14.86 7.46
C GLN A 81 -10.94 14.86 7.18
N ARG A 82 -10.20 15.51 8.06
CA ARG A 82 -8.72 15.51 8.05
C ARG A 82 -8.18 14.63 9.15
N SER A 83 -6.94 14.17 9.00
CA SER A 83 -6.22 13.50 10.10
C SER A 83 -4.72 13.68 9.97
N ILE A 84 -4.05 13.66 11.12
CA ILE A 84 -2.59 13.59 11.23
C ILE A 84 -2.25 12.22 11.81
N GLY A 85 -1.22 11.60 11.29
CA GLY A 85 -0.71 10.32 11.79
C GLY A 85 0.78 10.40 12.05
N LEU A 86 1.18 9.85 13.19
CA LEU A 86 2.58 9.60 13.55
C LEU A 86 2.80 8.09 13.61
N GLY A 87 3.81 7.60 12.92
CA GLY A 87 4.06 6.16 12.82
C GLY A 87 5.50 5.78 13.12
N ILE A 88 5.65 4.62 13.69
CA ILE A 88 6.91 3.91 13.82
C ILE A 88 6.77 2.54 13.18
N MET A 89 7.77 2.10 12.44
CA MET A 89 7.81 0.78 11.82
C MET A 89 9.20 0.21 11.96
N TYR A 90 9.27 -1.06 12.33
CA TYR A 90 10.50 -1.84 12.28
C TYR A 90 10.38 -2.88 11.18
N ARG A 91 11.39 -2.96 10.32
CA ARG A 91 11.51 -3.89 9.23
C ARG A 91 12.68 -4.82 9.45
N LEU A 92 12.39 -6.08 9.66
CA LEU A 92 13.35 -7.16 9.58
C LEU A 92 13.56 -7.50 8.11
N ARG A 93 14.76 -7.31 7.61
CA ARG A 93 15.15 -7.71 6.26
C ARG A 93 15.87 -9.04 6.34
N GLU A 94 15.58 -9.89 5.35
CA GLU A 94 16.18 -11.22 5.28
C GLU A 94 16.19 -11.90 6.67
N PRO A 95 14.98 -12.07 7.28
CA PRO A 95 14.85 -12.34 8.72
C PRO A 95 15.52 -13.65 9.15
N PHE A 96 15.98 -14.47 8.19
CA PHE A 96 16.64 -15.75 8.45
C PHE A 96 18.15 -15.72 8.12
N GLU A 97 18.70 -14.59 7.62
CA GLU A 97 20.08 -14.47 7.15
C GLU A 97 20.96 -13.54 7.99
N GLY A 98 20.36 -12.69 8.84
CA GLY A 98 21.10 -11.81 9.77
C GLY A 98 20.53 -10.39 9.91
N PRO A 99 20.96 -9.63 10.94
CA PRO A 99 20.36 -8.33 11.31
C PRO A 99 20.89 -7.13 10.51
N ASP A 100 21.88 -7.29 9.64
CA ASP A 100 22.70 -6.19 9.13
C ASP A 100 21.96 -5.15 8.29
N GLN A 101 20.77 -5.43 7.82
CA GLN A 101 20.01 -4.54 6.96
C GLN A 101 18.65 -4.09 7.51
N ASN A 102 18.41 -4.30 8.80
CA ASN A 102 17.17 -3.90 9.43
C ASN A 102 16.92 -2.38 9.30
N GLU A 103 15.65 -2.01 9.25
CA GLU A 103 15.24 -0.62 9.03
C GLU A 103 14.28 -0.18 10.11
N LEU A 104 14.63 0.90 10.82
CA LEU A 104 13.68 1.67 11.63
C LEU A 104 13.10 2.80 10.76
N ARG A 105 11.78 2.96 10.77
CA ARG A 105 11.12 4.01 10.01
C ARG A 105 10.23 4.85 10.90
N LEU A 106 10.49 6.15 10.92
CA LEU A 106 9.62 7.16 11.50
C LEU A 106 8.78 7.77 10.37
N THR A 107 7.50 8.01 10.64
CA THR A 107 6.56 8.46 9.62
C THR A 107 5.68 9.57 10.17
N GLN A 108 5.50 10.65 9.39
CA GLN A 108 4.49 11.66 9.61
C GLN A 108 3.57 11.67 8.40
N GLN A 109 2.27 11.74 8.63
CA GLN A 109 1.31 11.79 7.53
C GLN A 109 0.17 12.77 7.81
N PHE A 110 -0.32 13.36 6.73
CA PHE A 110 -1.52 14.18 6.73
C PHE A 110 -2.49 13.63 5.68
N ASN A 111 -3.74 13.42 6.08
CA ASN A 111 -4.79 12.91 5.21
C ASN A 111 -5.91 13.93 5.08
N LEU A 112 -6.44 14.04 3.87
CA LEU A 112 -7.65 14.77 3.51
C LEU A 112 -8.61 13.78 2.85
N ILE A 113 -9.87 13.78 3.27
CA ILE A 113 -10.89 12.93 2.67
C ILE A 113 -12.05 13.84 2.26
N HIS A 114 -12.63 13.55 1.10
CA HIS A 114 -13.91 14.13 0.71
C HIS A 114 -14.76 13.06 0.03
N ARG A 115 -16.08 13.22 0.09
CA ARG A 115 -17.04 12.31 -0.54
C ARG A 115 -17.83 13.05 -1.59
N LYS A 116 -18.02 12.37 -2.72
CA LYS A 116 -18.95 12.81 -3.75
C LYS A 116 -19.81 11.60 -4.13
N HIS A 117 -21.09 11.66 -3.81
CA HIS A 117 -22.02 10.53 -3.92
C HIS A 117 -21.53 9.31 -3.11
N SER A 118 -21.44 8.14 -3.74
CA SER A 118 -20.94 6.90 -3.15
C SER A 118 -19.43 6.77 -3.14
N ILE A 119 -18.70 7.65 -3.82
CA ILE A 119 -17.24 7.58 -3.96
C ILE A 119 -16.57 8.45 -2.91
N ARG A 120 -15.58 7.87 -2.23
CA ARG A 120 -14.72 8.57 -1.30
C ARG A 120 -13.37 8.81 -1.97
N PHE A 121 -12.92 10.07 -1.98
CA PHE A 121 -11.61 10.47 -2.46
C PHE A 121 -10.70 10.81 -1.28
N GLY A 122 -9.45 10.42 -1.38
CA GLY A 122 -8.45 10.66 -0.33
C GLY A 122 -7.16 11.20 -0.90
N HIS A 123 -6.57 12.16 -0.18
CA HIS A 123 -5.23 12.66 -0.44
C HIS A 123 -4.38 12.39 0.81
N ARG A 124 -3.20 11.81 0.62
CA ARG A 124 -2.25 11.56 1.70
C ARG A 124 -0.91 12.14 1.34
N PHE A 125 -0.43 13.03 2.20
CA PHE A 125 0.95 13.50 2.21
C PHE A 125 1.69 12.78 3.32
N ARG A 126 2.86 12.23 3.04
CA ARG A 126 3.62 11.44 3.99
C ARG A 126 5.10 11.73 3.85
N THR A 127 5.78 11.92 4.99
CA THR A 127 7.23 11.93 5.09
C THR A 127 7.68 10.72 5.90
N GLU A 128 8.80 10.13 5.50
CA GLU A 128 9.38 8.96 6.17
C GLU A 128 10.88 9.21 6.35
N GLN A 129 11.39 8.98 7.56
CA GLN A 129 12.81 8.81 7.85
C GLN A 129 13.07 7.32 7.96
N ARG A 130 13.80 6.79 7.00
CA ARG A 130 14.20 5.39 6.93
C ARG A 130 15.63 5.28 7.43
N ILE A 131 15.79 4.77 8.64
CA ILE A 131 17.05 4.70 9.37
C ILE A 131 17.58 3.29 9.22
N PHE A 132 18.74 3.18 8.59
CA PHE A 132 19.53 1.98 8.44
C PHE A 132 20.79 2.09 9.29
N PRO A 133 21.54 1.01 9.57
CA PRO A 133 22.78 1.09 10.34
C PRO A 133 23.81 2.10 9.81
N SER A 134 23.90 2.23 8.48
CA SER A 134 24.93 3.06 7.83
C SER A 134 24.40 4.37 7.23
N LEU A 135 23.08 4.53 7.07
CA LEU A 135 22.53 5.71 6.42
C LEU A 135 21.07 5.98 6.78
N THR A 136 20.65 7.24 6.64
CA THR A 136 19.24 7.64 6.74
C THR A 136 18.76 8.15 5.38
N VAL A 137 17.60 7.60 4.93
CA VAL A 137 16.93 8.01 3.69
C VAL A 137 15.64 8.73 4.04
N HIS A 138 15.50 9.96 3.61
CA HIS A 138 14.26 10.73 3.69
C HIS A 138 13.40 10.45 2.46
N ARG A 139 12.12 10.13 2.68
CA ARG A 139 11.17 9.83 1.61
C ARG A 139 9.93 10.69 1.74
N PHE A 140 9.58 11.35 0.65
CA PHE A 140 8.36 12.13 0.50
C PHE A 140 7.40 11.38 -0.40
N ARG A 141 6.11 11.32 -0.01
CA ARG A 141 5.10 10.55 -0.74
C ARG A 141 3.80 11.35 -0.81
N TYR A 142 3.22 11.37 -1.98
CA TYR A 142 1.86 11.81 -2.19
C TYR A 142 1.04 10.67 -2.77
N ARG A 143 -0.12 10.39 -2.16
CA ARG A 143 -1.07 9.38 -2.63
C ARG A 143 -2.42 10.02 -2.86
N PHE A 144 -2.96 9.80 -4.04
CA PHE A 144 -4.36 9.96 -4.35
C PHE A 144 -5.06 8.61 -4.28
N SER A 145 -6.26 8.56 -3.70
CA SER A 145 -7.07 7.35 -3.60
C SER A 145 -8.52 7.64 -3.95
N ALA A 146 -9.18 6.65 -4.52
CA ALA A 146 -10.62 6.64 -4.70
C ALA A 146 -11.15 5.26 -4.28
N ASP A 147 -12.27 5.23 -3.56
CA ASP A 147 -12.92 3.99 -3.15
C ASP A 147 -14.43 4.15 -3.08
N GLY A 148 -15.13 3.04 -3.26
CA GLY A 148 -16.58 3.01 -3.19
C GLY A 148 -17.15 1.60 -3.21
N PRO A 149 -18.44 1.41 -2.88
CA PRO A 149 -19.11 0.14 -3.01
C PRO A 149 -19.19 -0.29 -4.47
N VAL A 150 -19.20 -1.60 -4.73
CA VAL A 150 -19.43 -2.15 -6.07
C VAL A 150 -20.89 -2.00 -6.44
N GLN A 151 -21.78 -2.10 -5.46
CA GLN A 151 -23.23 -1.95 -5.61
C GLN A 151 -23.77 -0.93 -4.61
N GLY A 152 -24.87 -0.30 -4.96
CA GLY A 152 -25.53 0.64 -4.05
C GLY A 152 -24.83 1.99 -3.86
N LYS A 153 -25.25 2.72 -2.84
CA LYS A 153 -24.70 4.05 -2.47
C LYS A 153 -23.92 4.03 -1.17
N LYS A 154 -24.09 3.00 -0.38
CA LYS A 154 -23.46 2.79 0.92
C LYS A 154 -22.87 1.38 0.92
N LEU A 155 -21.80 1.17 1.64
CA LEU A 155 -21.20 -0.14 1.84
C LEU A 155 -21.75 -0.73 3.13
N ASP A 156 -22.45 -1.85 3.02
CA ASP A 156 -23.02 -2.60 4.15
C ASP A 156 -22.28 -3.95 4.33
N PRO A 157 -22.35 -4.58 5.53
CA PRO A 157 -21.79 -5.90 5.76
C PRO A 157 -22.30 -6.93 4.75
N GLY A 158 -21.40 -7.77 4.23
CA GLY A 158 -21.69 -8.72 3.16
C GLY A 158 -21.46 -8.18 1.74
N GLU A 159 -21.03 -6.93 1.59
CA GLU A 159 -20.88 -6.31 0.28
C GLU A 159 -19.42 -6.15 -0.16
N LEU A 160 -19.24 -6.08 -1.47
CA LEU A 160 -17.96 -5.82 -2.11
C LEU A 160 -17.74 -4.32 -2.33
N TYR A 161 -16.49 -3.92 -2.23
CA TYR A 161 -16.05 -2.57 -2.55
C TYR A 161 -14.71 -2.58 -3.30
N TRP A 162 -14.43 -1.50 -4.00
CA TRP A 162 -13.18 -1.31 -4.71
C TRP A 162 -12.37 -0.15 -4.11
N VAL A 163 -11.04 -0.24 -4.23
CA VAL A 163 -10.11 0.86 -3.88
C VAL A 163 -9.05 0.97 -4.96
N GLY A 164 -8.88 2.18 -5.51
CA GLY A 164 -7.80 2.53 -6.41
C GLY A 164 -6.86 3.54 -5.77
N ASN A 165 -5.54 3.37 -5.94
CA ASN A 165 -4.54 4.34 -5.47
C ASN A 165 -3.50 4.62 -6.54
N LEU A 166 -3.12 5.90 -6.63
CA LEU A 166 -1.93 6.35 -7.36
C LEU A 166 -1.01 7.05 -6.38
N GLU A 167 0.26 6.68 -6.36
CA GLU A 167 1.23 7.25 -5.43
C GLU A 167 2.52 7.62 -6.14
N ALA A 168 2.96 8.86 -5.94
CA ALA A 168 4.28 9.35 -6.31
C ALA A 168 5.17 9.40 -5.06
N LEU A 169 6.44 9.07 -5.23
CA LEU A 169 7.42 9.12 -4.15
C LEU A 169 8.76 9.68 -4.63
N ASN A 170 9.43 10.38 -3.73
CA ASN A 170 10.81 10.82 -3.89
C ASN A 170 11.61 10.41 -2.64
N SER A 171 12.81 9.86 -2.84
CA SER A 171 13.72 9.48 -1.77
C SER A 171 15.05 10.18 -1.96
N VAL A 172 15.56 10.78 -0.88
CA VAL A 172 16.84 11.50 -0.84
C VAL A 172 17.63 11.10 0.40
N GLY A 173 18.95 11.14 0.32
CA GLY A 173 19.83 10.84 1.46
C GLY A 173 21.26 11.26 1.15
N LYS A 174 22.09 11.31 2.18
CA LYS A 174 23.51 11.67 2.02
C LYS A 174 24.21 10.61 1.17
N GLY A 175 24.89 11.03 0.12
CA GLY A 175 25.67 10.14 -0.75
C GLY A 175 24.84 9.27 -1.71
N ILE A 176 23.50 9.44 -1.78
CA ILE A 176 22.65 8.72 -2.73
C ILE A 176 22.00 9.68 -3.72
N ARG A 177 21.86 9.23 -4.98
CA ARG A 177 21.12 9.98 -6.00
C ARG A 177 19.62 10.01 -5.64
N PRO A 178 18.93 11.15 -5.83
CA PRO A 178 17.49 11.22 -5.65
C PRO A 178 16.77 10.15 -6.47
N LEU A 179 15.86 9.41 -5.82
CA LEU A 179 15.15 8.32 -6.45
C LEU A 179 13.65 8.63 -6.51
N TYR A 180 13.10 8.68 -7.71
CA TYR A 180 11.68 8.91 -7.98
C TYR A 180 10.98 7.59 -8.28
N GLY A 181 9.74 7.46 -7.86
CA GLY A 181 8.96 6.26 -8.13
C GLY A 181 7.46 6.54 -8.21
N LEU A 182 6.78 5.67 -8.94
CA LEU A 182 5.32 5.64 -9.06
C LEU A 182 4.79 4.28 -8.63
N ARG A 183 3.57 4.30 -8.06
CA ARG A 183 2.83 3.11 -7.70
C ARG A 183 1.38 3.27 -8.10
N ALA A 184 0.84 2.23 -8.69
CA ALA A 184 -0.59 2.10 -8.96
C ALA A 184 -1.09 0.85 -8.24
N THR A 185 -2.15 0.99 -7.44
CA THR A 185 -2.70 -0.12 -6.65
C THR A 185 -4.19 -0.23 -6.90
N ALA A 186 -4.67 -1.45 -7.10
CA ALA A 186 -6.09 -1.76 -7.19
C ALA A 186 -6.43 -2.86 -6.16
N TRP A 187 -7.55 -2.68 -5.44
CA TRP A 187 -8.06 -3.63 -4.48
C TRP A 187 -9.52 -3.94 -4.74
N LEU A 188 -9.88 -5.19 -4.56
CA LEU A 188 -11.24 -5.65 -4.34
C LEU A 188 -11.34 -6.02 -2.86
N GLY A 189 -12.29 -5.44 -2.16
CA GLY A 189 -12.53 -5.68 -0.75
C GLY A 189 -13.91 -6.27 -0.50
N TYR A 190 -14.02 -7.01 0.57
CA TYR A 190 -15.26 -7.55 1.11
C TYR A 190 -15.41 -7.08 2.55
N LEU A 191 -16.54 -6.44 2.86
CA LEU A 191 -16.89 -6.06 4.22
C LEU A 191 -17.57 -7.26 4.90
N ALA A 192 -16.78 -8.09 5.59
CA ALA A 192 -17.27 -9.32 6.19
C ALA A 192 -18.20 -9.03 7.40
N SER A 193 -17.92 -7.97 8.15
CA SER A 193 -18.74 -7.45 9.24
C SER A 193 -18.44 -5.97 9.48
N ASP A 194 -19.14 -5.33 10.42
CA ASP A 194 -18.84 -3.94 10.81
C ASP A 194 -17.38 -3.76 11.30
N THR A 195 -16.78 -4.82 11.82
CA THR A 195 -15.44 -4.82 12.40
C THR A 195 -14.37 -5.47 11.52
N ALA A 196 -14.73 -6.22 10.47
CA ALA A 196 -13.78 -7.00 9.69
C ALA A 196 -13.90 -6.75 8.18
N LYS A 197 -12.75 -6.49 7.53
CA LYS A 197 -12.62 -6.34 6.07
C LYS A 197 -11.52 -7.24 5.55
N ILE A 198 -11.80 -7.90 4.43
CA ILE A 198 -10.83 -8.70 3.69
C ILE A 198 -10.61 -8.01 2.36
N GLN A 199 -9.36 -7.91 1.93
CA GLN A 199 -9.01 -7.32 0.64
C GLN A 199 -8.00 -8.19 -0.10
N VAL A 200 -8.17 -8.29 -1.41
CA VAL A 200 -7.16 -8.81 -2.33
C VAL A 200 -6.89 -7.76 -3.40
N GLY A 201 -5.67 -7.70 -3.89
CA GLY A 201 -5.34 -6.65 -4.86
C GLY A 201 -3.99 -6.82 -5.51
N THR A 202 -3.69 -5.88 -6.38
CA THR A 202 -2.42 -5.82 -7.10
C THR A 202 -1.82 -4.43 -6.97
N GLU A 203 -0.50 -4.36 -6.95
CA GLU A 203 0.22 -3.08 -7.01
C GLU A 203 1.36 -3.20 -8.01
N TYR A 204 1.36 -2.31 -8.98
CA TYR A 204 2.48 -2.10 -9.90
C TYR A 204 3.37 -0.98 -9.35
N ARG A 205 4.67 -1.24 -9.25
CA ARG A 205 5.68 -0.26 -8.83
C ARG A 205 6.72 -0.08 -9.90
N ARG A 206 7.02 1.17 -10.19
CA ARG A 206 8.20 1.56 -10.94
C ARG A 206 9.05 2.49 -10.07
N VAL A 207 10.26 2.06 -9.77
CA VAL A 207 11.24 2.82 -8.96
C VAL A 207 12.39 3.20 -9.88
N GLY A 208 12.90 4.43 -9.76
CA GLY A 208 13.92 4.92 -10.66
C GLY A 208 13.36 5.32 -12.03
N LEU A 209 12.37 6.23 -12.05
CA LEU A 209 11.69 6.67 -13.29
C LEU A 209 12.64 7.17 -14.39
N TRP A 210 13.81 7.68 -13.98
CA TRP A 210 14.87 8.20 -14.87
C TRP A 210 16.10 7.29 -14.93
N LEU A 211 16.03 6.13 -14.28
CA LEU A 211 17.06 5.11 -14.26
C LEU A 211 16.43 3.80 -14.79
N GLU A 212 17.21 2.87 -15.24
CA GLU A 212 16.75 1.54 -15.67
C GLU A 212 16.25 0.71 -14.49
N GLY A 213 15.17 1.20 -13.86
CA GLY A 213 14.53 0.51 -12.74
C GLY A 213 13.57 -0.57 -13.23
N ARG A 214 13.72 -1.79 -12.73
CA ARG A 214 12.83 -2.91 -13.05
C ARG A 214 11.42 -2.67 -12.51
N PRO A 215 10.39 -2.97 -13.28
CA PRO A 215 9.02 -2.97 -12.79
C PRO A 215 8.83 -4.12 -11.80
N VAL A 216 8.02 -3.87 -10.76
CA VAL A 216 7.71 -4.88 -9.74
C VAL A 216 6.21 -4.98 -9.61
N LEU A 217 5.69 -6.20 -9.71
CA LEU A 217 4.29 -6.52 -9.49
C LEU A 217 4.11 -7.15 -8.11
N PHE A 218 3.16 -6.62 -7.36
CA PHE A 218 2.75 -7.18 -6.07
C PHE A 218 1.36 -7.80 -6.17
N LEU A 219 1.23 -9.00 -5.64
CA LEU A 219 -0.03 -9.57 -5.22
C LEU A 219 -0.22 -9.23 -3.74
N LEU A 220 -1.35 -8.65 -3.42
CA LEU A 220 -1.62 -8.10 -2.10
C LEU A 220 -2.81 -8.83 -1.48
N SER A 221 -2.71 -9.15 -0.19
CA SER A 221 -3.85 -9.54 0.62
C SER A 221 -3.85 -8.78 1.94
N SER A 222 -5.03 -8.47 2.47
CA SER A 222 -5.14 -7.73 3.72
C SER A 222 -6.35 -8.16 4.51
N LEU A 223 -6.14 -8.41 5.80
CA LEU A 223 -7.18 -8.50 6.82
C LEU A 223 -7.14 -7.24 7.67
N ILE A 224 -8.26 -6.53 7.77
CA ILE A 224 -8.39 -5.29 8.55
C ILE A 224 -9.46 -5.51 9.60
N LEU A 225 -9.05 -5.38 10.87
CA LEU A 225 -9.91 -5.46 12.04
C LEU A 225 -10.07 -4.06 12.64
N ASN A 226 -11.29 -3.69 13.02
CA ASN A 226 -11.63 -2.41 13.66
C ASN A 226 -12.30 -2.72 15.02
N LEU A 227 -11.70 -2.23 16.10
CA LEU A 227 -12.15 -2.37 17.49
C LEU A 227 -12.44 -1.00 18.09
#